data_5e8682b1aae32f4d667bc55c8788e135
#
_entry.id   5e8682b1aae32f4d667bc55c8788e135
#
_cell.length_a   1.000
_cell.length_b   1.000
_cell.length_c   1.000
_cell.angle_alpha   90.00
_cell.angle_beta   90.00
_cell.angle_gamma   90.00
#
_symmetry.space_group_name_H-M   'P 1'
#
loop_
_entity.id
_entity.type
_entity.pdbx_description
1 polymer ?
#
loop_
_entity_poly.entity_id
_entity_poly.type
_entity_poly.pdbx_seq_one_letter_code
_entity_poly.pdbx_strand_id
1 'polypeptide(L)'
;MNRLFATALLSATVAFSAQAQDVTGTIHANQGTQKINREIYGQFAEHLGSCIYGGLWVGPDSKIPNTQGYRNDVLQALKDLRVPVLRWPGGCFADEYHWMDGIGPREKRPKMQNNNWGGTIEDNSFGTHEFLNLCEMLGCEPYISGNVGSGTVEELAKWVEYMTSDGDTPMAKLRRQNGRDKAWKVKYLGVGNESWGCGGNMRPEYYSDLYRRYSVYCRNYDGNELYKIASGASDYDYNWTKVLMDRVGHRANGISLHYYTVTGW
;
A
#
# COMPACT_ATOMS: atom_id res chain seq x y z
N MET A 1 7.29 28.15 -82.44
CA MET A 1 8.35 27.22 -82.01
C MET A 1 8.52 27.35 -80.50
N ASN A 2 7.80 26.53 -79.76
CA ASN A 2 7.86 26.57 -78.28
C ASN A 2 8.52 25.27 -77.79
N ARG A 3 9.66 25.38 -77.15
CA ARG A 3 10.34 24.26 -76.52
C ARG A 3 9.89 24.19 -75.05
N LEU A 4 9.15 23.19 -74.68
CA LEU A 4 8.86 22.78 -73.32
C LEU A 4 10.08 22.07 -72.75
N PHE A 5 10.65 22.64 -71.67
CA PHE A 5 11.62 21.93 -70.81
C PHE A 5 10.85 21.15 -69.75
N ALA A 6 10.91 19.85 -69.82
CA ALA A 6 10.45 18.98 -68.78
C ALA A 6 11.58 18.75 -67.76
N THR A 7 11.41 19.29 -66.55
CA THR A 7 12.33 19.07 -65.43
C THR A 7 11.87 17.83 -64.70
N ALA A 8 12.62 16.74 -64.83
CA ALA A 8 12.39 15.50 -64.04
C ALA A 8 12.99 15.72 -62.64
N LEU A 9 12.15 15.74 -61.62
CA LEU A 9 12.54 15.76 -60.22
C LEU A 9 12.84 14.30 -59.80
N LEU A 10 14.13 13.97 -59.61
CA LEU A 10 14.57 12.68 -59.11
C LEU A 10 14.47 12.70 -57.57
N SER A 11 13.41 12.12 -57.03
CA SER A 11 13.25 11.94 -55.57
C SER A 11 14.10 10.73 -55.15
N ALA A 12 15.25 10.95 -54.55
CA ALA A 12 16.03 9.94 -53.89
C ALA A 12 15.42 9.61 -52.52
N THR A 13 14.65 8.55 -52.42
CA THR A 13 14.24 7.97 -51.13
C THR A 13 15.43 7.24 -50.52
N VAL A 14 16.05 7.84 -49.50
CA VAL A 14 17.04 7.15 -48.67
C VAL A 14 16.26 6.22 -47.72
N ALA A 15 16.24 4.94 -48.06
CA ALA A 15 15.76 3.91 -47.14
C ALA A 15 16.81 3.71 -46.04
N PHE A 16 16.54 4.22 -44.84
CA PHE A 16 17.27 3.80 -43.66
C PHE A 16 16.85 2.37 -43.32
N SER A 17 17.67 1.39 -43.73
CA SER A 17 17.57 0.05 -43.16
C SER A 17 18.09 0.09 -41.74
N ALA A 18 17.17 0.07 -40.76
CA ALA A 18 17.51 -0.23 -39.38
C ALA A 18 18.01 -1.69 -39.35
N GLN A 19 19.31 -1.88 -39.31
CA GLN A 19 19.86 -3.20 -38.99
C GLN A 19 19.60 -3.46 -37.53
N ALA A 20 18.72 -4.42 -37.23
CA ALA A 20 18.60 -4.96 -35.91
C ALA A 20 19.93 -5.60 -35.53
N GLN A 21 20.56 -5.06 -34.51
CA GLN A 21 21.79 -5.61 -33.96
C GLN A 21 21.40 -6.76 -33.03
N ASP A 22 21.81 -7.98 -33.38
CA ASP A 22 21.61 -9.13 -32.48
C ASP A 22 22.44 -8.93 -31.22
N VAL A 23 21.74 -8.83 -30.08
CA VAL A 23 22.36 -8.76 -28.77
C VAL A 23 22.26 -10.11 -28.11
N THR A 24 23.40 -10.72 -27.81
CA THR A 24 23.45 -11.98 -27.05
C THR A 24 23.69 -11.68 -25.58
N GLY A 25 22.74 -12.05 -24.73
CA GLY A 25 22.89 -11.99 -23.29
C GLY A 25 23.15 -13.38 -22.72
N THR A 26 24.17 -13.50 -21.86
CA THR A 26 24.44 -14.75 -21.12
C THR A 26 24.12 -14.57 -19.66
N ILE A 27 23.21 -15.38 -19.12
CA ILE A 27 22.84 -15.39 -17.72
C ILE A 27 23.55 -16.56 -17.01
N HIS A 28 24.43 -16.24 -16.09
CA HIS A 28 25.11 -17.22 -15.25
C HIS A 28 24.30 -17.48 -13.96
N ALA A 29 23.24 -18.27 -14.05
CA ALA A 29 22.32 -18.54 -12.93
C ALA A 29 23.00 -19.21 -11.70
N ASN A 30 24.12 -19.88 -11.92
CA ASN A 30 24.93 -20.52 -10.88
C ASN A 30 25.89 -19.58 -10.15
N GLN A 31 26.00 -18.33 -10.59
CA GLN A 31 26.89 -17.30 -10.00
C GLN A 31 26.12 -16.27 -9.15
N GLY A 32 24.80 -16.43 -9.00
CA GLY A 32 23.97 -15.55 -8.18
C GLY A 32 24.36 -15.67 -6.71
N THR A 33 24.82 -14.57 -6.09
CA THR A 33 25.19 -14.50 -4.67
C THR A 33 24.11 -13.82 -3.83
N GLN A 34 23.16 -13.15 -4.45
CA GLN A 34 22.08 -12.42 -3.76
C GLN A 34 20.73 -13.05 -4.07
N LYS A 35 19.93 -13.21 -3.00
CA LYS A 35 18.55 -13.64 -3.12
C LYS A 35 17.65 -12.42 -3.27
N ILE A 36 16.86 -12.37 -4.32
CA ILE A 36 15.80 -11.36 -4.47
C ILE A 36 14.77 -11.59 -3.37
N ASN A 37 14.48 -10.54 -2.60
CA ASN A 37 13.46 -10.62 -1.57
C ASN A 37 12.07 -10.75 -2.22
N ARG A 38 11.28 -11.72 -1.74
CA ARG A 38 9.96 -12.00 -2.30
C ARG A 38 8.96 -10.84 -2.06
N GLU A 39 9.15 -10.04 -1.04
CA GLU A 39 8.27 -8.93 -0.70
C GLU A 39 8.22 -7.84 -1.79
N ILE A 40 9.18 -7.81 -2.73
CA ILE A 40 9.09 -6.91 -3.91
C ILE A 40 7.88 -7.22 -4.82
N TYR A 41 7.30 -8.40 -4.71
CA TYR A 41 6.08 -8.81 -5.43
C TYR A 41 4.80 -8.53 -4.64
N GLY A 42 4.89 -7.73 -3.57
CA GLY A 42 3.74 -7.27 -2.79
C GLY A 42 2.74 -6.48 -3.63
N GLN A 43 1.50 -6.40 -3.16
CA GLN A 43 0.41 -5.73 -3.83
C GLN A 43 -0.27 -4.72 -2.90
N PHE A 44 -1.08 -3.84 -3.48
CA PHE A 44 -1.88 -2.85 -2.75
C PHE A 44 -3.36 -3.20 -2.80
N ALA A 45 -4.04 -3.03 -1.67
CA ALA A 45 -5.50 -3.00 -1.57
C ALA A 45 -5.87 -1.61 -1.02
N GLU A 46 -6.12 -0.67 -1.89
CA GLU A 46 -6.36 0.72 -1.55
C GLU A 46 -7.82 1.11 -1.79
N HIS A 47 -8.36 1.97 -0.91
CA HIS A 47 -9.67 2.60 -1.13
C HIS A 47 -9.58 3.66 -2.23
N LEU A 48 -9.48 3.19 -3.47
CA LEU A 48 -9.33 3.98 -4.69
C LEU A 48 -10.23 3.40 -5.78
N GLY A 49 -11.20 4.19 -6.22
CA GLY A 49 -12.16 3.73 -7.22
C GLY A 49 -12.86 2.44 -6.80
N SER A 50 -12.86 1.44 -7.66
CA SER A 50 -13.46 0.13 -7.41
C SER A 50 -12.48 -0.93 -6.91
N CYS A 51 -11.31 -0.54 -6.36
CA CYS A 51 -10.33 -1.51 -5.90
C CYS A 51 -10.89 -2.35 -4.73
N ILE A 52 -11.53 -1.72 -3.76
CA ILE A 52 -12.14 -2.41 -2.61
C ILE A 52 -13.59 -2.77 -2.93
N TYR A 53 -14.50 -1.80 -2.95
CA TYR A 53 -15.93 -2.05 -3.11
C TYR A 53 -16.30 -2.36 -4.57
N GLY A 54 -16.91 -3.53 -4.80
CA GLY A 54 -17.23 -4.06 -6.12
C GLY A 54 -16.04 -4.71 -6.84
N GLY A 55 -14.82 -4.42 -6.41
CA GLY A 55 -13.59 -5.06 -6.84
C GLY A 55 -13.24 -6.26 -5.97
N LEU A 56 -12.44 -6.05 -4.92
CA LEU A 56 -12.03 -7.09 -3.99
C LEU A 56 -13.18 -7.57 -3.10
N TRP A 57 -14.01 -6.64 -2.61
CA TRP A 57 -15.07 -6.85 -1.65
C TRP A 57 -16.45 -6.55 -2.23
N VAL A 58 -17.36 -7.51 -2.12
CA VAL A 58 -18.76 -7.37 -2.56
C VAL A 58 -19.76 -7.63 -1.43
N GLY A 59 -19.27 -8.03 -0.27
CA GLY A 59 -20.11 -8.44 0.85
C GLY A 59 -20.60 -9.88 0.73
N PRO A 60 -20.87 -10.55 1.88
CA PRO A 60 -21.24 -11.98 1.90
C PRO A 60 -22.60 -12.26 1.25
N ASP A 61 -23.53 -11.29 1.27
CA ASP A 61 -24.89 -11.43 0.74
C ASP A 61 -25.01 -11.05 -0.73
N SER A 62 -23.87 -10.71 -1.39
CA SER A 62 -23.86 -10.36 -2.80
C SER A 62 -24.23 -11.52 -3.71
N LYS A 63 -24.92 -11.21 -4.81
CA LYS A 63 -25.18 -12.19 -5.89
C LYS A 63 -23.95 -12.48 -6.75
N ILE A 64 -22.91 -11.64 -6.66
CA ILE A 64 -21.61 -11.89 -7.30
C ILE A 64 -20.95 -13.06 -6.58
N PRO A 65 -20.41 -14.07 -7.29
CA PRO A 65 -19.72 -15.20 -6.67
C PRO A 65 -18.63 -14.73 -5.72
N ASN A 66 -18.76 -15.11 -4.44
CA ASN A 66 -17.84 -14.66 -3.40
C ASN A 66 -17.62 -15.75 -2.35
N THR A 67 -16.52 -15.62 -1.64
CA THR A 67 -16.19 -16.40 -0.44
C THR A 67 -16.12 -15.43 0.74
N GLN A 68 -17.12 -15.48 1.63
CA GLN A 68 -17.21 -14.60 2.81
C GLN A 68 -17.24 -13.09 2.47
N GLY A 69 -17.67 -12.73 1.27
CA GLY A 69 -17.72 -11.35 0.77
C GLY A 69 -16.56 -10.96 -0.14
N TYR A 70 -15.50 -11.76 -0.24
CA TYR A 70 -14.40 -11.53 -1.20
C TYR A 70 -14.78 -12.12 -2.56
N ARG A 71 -14.65 -11.35 -3.62
CA ARG A 71 -14.91 -11.81 -4.98
C ARG A 71 -14.02 -13.00 -5.34
N ASN A 72 -14.64 -14.09 -5.80
CA ASN A 72 -13.91 -15.34 -6.04
C ASN A 72 -12.86 -15.24 -7.13
N ASP A 73 -13.14 -14.52 -8.21
CA ASP A 73 -12.20 -14.30 -9.31
C ASP A 73 -10.96 -13.50 -8.87
N VAL A 74 -11.17 -12.44 -8.08
CA VAL A 74 -10.08 -11.61 -7.54
C VAL A 74 -9.28 -12.41 -6.48
N LEU A 75 -9.97 -13.10 -5.57
CA LEU A 75 -9.33 -13.94 -4.56
C LEU A 75 -8.45 -15.03 -5.21
N GLN A 76 -8.96 -15.67 -6.28
CA GLN A 76 -8.20 -16.69 -7.00
C GLN A 76 -6.98 -16.09 -7.71
N ALA A 77 -7.14 -14.95 -8.38
CA ALA A 77 -6.03 -14.26 -9.04
C ALA A 77 -4.91 -13.89 -8.04
N LEU A 78 -5.28 -13.37 -6.85
CA LEU A 78 -4.29 -13.06 -5.81
C LEU A 78 -3.57 -14.31 -5.27
N LYS A 79 -4.28 -15.45 -5.16
CA LYS A 79 -3.67 -16.75 -4.81
C LYS A 79 -2.71 -17.23 -5.88
N ASP A 80 -3.08 -17.13 -7.14
CA ASP A 80 -2.25 -17.56 -8.27
C ASP A 80 -0.97 -16.73 -8.39
N LEU A 81 -1.08 -15.42 -8.09
CA LEU A 81 0.06 -14.51 -7.99
C LEU A 81 0.97 -14.82 -6.79
N ARG A 82 0.49 -15.60 -5.82
CA ARG A 82 1.22 -15.90 -4.56
C ARG A 82 1.70 -14.62 -3.87
N VAL A 83 0.80 -13.65 -3.76
CA VAL A 83 1.11 -12.34 -3.18
C VAL A 83 1.80 -12.52 -1.82
N PRO A 84 3.01 -12.00 -1.62
CA PRO A 84 3.74 -12.19 -0.35
C PRO A 84 3.36 -11.17 0.72
N VAL A 85 2.97 -9.96 0.31
CA VAL A 85 2.58 -8.85 1.19
C VAL A 85 1.40 -8.12 0.55
N LEU A 86 0.40 -7.78 1.34
CA LEU A 86 -0.71 -6.94 0.91
C LEU A 86 -0.78 -5.70 1.80
N ARG A 87 -0.80 -4.51 1.18
CA ARG A 87 -0.85 -3.22 1.88
C ARG A 87 -2.26 -2.64 1.84
N TRP A 88 -2.74 -2.15 2.99
CA TRP A 88 -4.08 -1.55 3.19
C TRP A 88 -4.03 -0.54 4.36
N PRO A 89 -4.91 0.48 4.49
CA PRO A 89 -6.06 0.80 3.64
C PRO A 89 -5.74 1.66 2.42
N GLY A 90 -4.50 2.02 2.22
CA GLY A 90 -4.10 2.76 1.04
C GLY A 90 -2.85 3.56 1.21
N GLY A 91 -2.74 4.49 0.30
CA GLY A 91 -1.93 5.66 0.19
C GLY A 91 -2.57 6.84 0.92
N CYS A 92 -2.96 7.89 0.16
CA CYS A 92 -3.56 9.11 0.73
C CYS A 92 -4.78 8.87 1.62
N PHE A 93 -5.62 7.91 1.27
CA PHE A 93 -6.78 7.53 2.07
C PHE A 93 -6.40 7.08 3.48
N ALA A 94 -5.24 6.45 3.67
CA ALA A 94 -4.80 5.97 4.97
C ALA A 94 -4.67 7.08 6.01
N ASP A 95 -4.30 8.30 5.59
CA ASP A 95 -4.11 9.44 6.48
C ASP A 95 -5.40 10.23 6.79
N GLU A 96 -6.54 9.75 6.26
CA GLU A 96 -7.90 10.18 6.64
C GLU A 96 -8.72 9.03 7.27
N TYR A 97 -8.21 7.80 7.26
CA TYR A 97 -8.93 6.63 7.73
C TYR A 97 -8.84 6.44 9.24
N HIS A 98 -10.01 6.39 9.89
CA HIS A 98 -10.17 6.09 11.31
C HIS A 98 -10.57 4.62 11.49
N TRP A 99 -9.65 3.79 11.92
CA TRP A 99 -9.80 2.33 11.94
C TRP A 99 -10.98 1.81 12.77
N MET A 100 -11.38 2.55 13.80
CA MET A 100 -12.54 2.18 14.63
C MET A 100 -13.85 2.23 13.85
N ASP A 101 -13.93 3.02 12.79
CA ASP A 101 -15.09 3.07 11.90
C ASP A 101 -15.24 1.80 11.06
N GLY A 102 -14.16 1.04 10.87
CA GLY A 102 -14.13 -0.21 10.11
C GLY A 102 -14.22 -1.48 10.96
N ILE A 103 -14.68 -1.42 12.22
CA ILE A 103 -14.83 -2.59 13.08
C ILE A 103 -16.26 -2.71 13.66
N GLY A 104 -16.54 -3.85 14.27
CA GLY A 104 -17.89 -4.15 14.80
C GLY A 104 -18.90 -4.52 13.72
N PRO A 105 -20.20 -4.55 14.06
CA PRO A 105 -21.27 -4.91 13.13
C PRO A 105 -21.30 -3.97 11.91
N ARG A 106 -21.25 -4.52 10.71
CA ARG A 106 -21.11 -3.74 9.45
C ARG A 106 -22.22 -2.72 9.25
N GLU A 107 -23.44 -3.09 9.60
CA GLU A 107 -24.64 -2.25 9.48
C GLU A 107 -24.62 -1.02 10.42
N LYS A 108 -23.71 -1.00 11.38
CA LYS A 108 -23.54 0.09 12.36
C LYS A 108 -22.31 0.94 12.07
N ARG A 109 -21.48 0.54 11.11
CA ARG A 109 -20.26 1.29 10.77
C ARG A 109 -20.63 2.62 10.14
N PRO A 110 -20.00 3.73 10.54
CA PRO A 110 -20.25 5.02 9.93
C PRO A 110 -19.75 5.04 8.49
N LYS A 111 -20.40 5.87 7.67
CA LYS A 111 -19.94 6.15 6.31
C LYS A 111 -19.05 7.39 6.32
N MET A 112 -18.06 7.41 5.45
CA MET A 112 -17.22 8.58 5.24
C MET A 112 -17.12 8.92 3.76
N GLN A 113 -16.81 10.17 3.47
CA GLN A 113 -16.50 10.60 2.12
C GLN A 113 -15.00 10.42 1.87
N ASN A 114 -14.64 9.75 0.79
CA ASN A 114 -13.26 9.64 0.34
C ASN A 114 -12.86 10.90 -0.44
N ASN A 115 -12.26 11.85 0.25
CA ASN A 115 -11.91 13.14 -0.34
C ASN A 115 -10.72 13.06 -1.30
N ASN A 116 -9.88 12.04 -1.17
CA ASN A 116 -8.74 11.84 -2.05
C ASN A 116 -9.15 11.28 -3.41
N TRP A 117 -10.17 10.44 -3.46
CA TRP A 117 -10.49 9.67 -4.66
C TRP A 117 -11.96 9.81 -5.06
N GLY A 118 -12.27 10.93 -5.73
CA GLY A 118 -13.55 11.15 -6.41
C GLY A 118 -14.73 11.47 -5.50
N GLY A 119 -14.54 11.73 -4.21
CA GLY A 119 -15.61 12.05 -3.27
C GLY A 119 -16.61 10.91 -3.05
N THR A 120 -16.23 9.67 -3.33
CA THR A 120 -17.07 8.50 -3.16
C THR A 120 -17.38 8.25 -1.67
N ILE A 121 -18.53 7.64 -1.41
CA ILE A 121 -18.92 7.25 -0.06
C ILE A 121 -18.36 5.86 0.25
N GLU A 122 -17.46 5.80 1.23
CA GLU A 122 -16.95 4.57 1.82
C GLU A 122 -17.92 4.12 2.92
N ASP A 123 -18.44 2.90 2.83
CA ASP A 123 -19.41 2.38 3.82
C ASP A 123 -18.76 1.64 4.98
N ASN A 124 -17.44 1.53 4.97
CA ASN A 124 -16.62 0.85 5.97
C ASN A 124 -16.99 -0.64 6.16
N SER A 125 -17.70 -1.25 5.21
CA SER A 125 -18.03 -2.68 5.29
C SER A 125 -16.81 -3.59 5.11
N PHE A 126 -15.73 -3.05 4.54
CA PHE A 126 -14.41 -3.66 4.50
C PHE A 126 -13.48 -2.90 5.45
N GLY A 127 -13.07 -3.53 6.54
CA GLY A 127 -12.24 -2.93 7.57
C GLY A 127 -11.16 -3.88 8.06
N THR A 128 -10.71 -3.69 9.30
CA THR A 128 -9.59 -4.43 9.89
C THR A 128 -9.79 -5.95 9.81
N HIS A 129 -10.96 -6.46 10.19
CA HIS A 129 -11.24 -7.89 10.19
C HIS A 129 -11.24 -8.46 8.78
N GLU A 130 -11.91 -7.78 7.87
CA GLU A 130 -12.01 -8.20 6.47
C GLU A 130 -10.62 -8.22 5.82
N PHE A 131 -9.80 -7.20 6.07
CA PHE A 131 -8.45 -7.15 5.51
C PHE A 131 -7.53 -8.25 6.07
N LEU A 132 -7.47 -8.38 7.40
CA LEU A 132 -6.56 -9.35 8.03
C LEU A 132 -6.98 -10.80 7.76
N ASN A 133 -8.28 -11.08 7.69
CA ASN A 133 -8.78 -12.39 7.29
C ASN A 133 -8.44 -12.71 5.83
N LEU A 134 -8.50 -11.71 4.94
CA LEU A 134 -8.03 -11.88 3.56
C LEU A 134 -6.55 -12.27 3.53
N CYS A 135 -5.70 -11.60 4.30
CA CYS A 135 -4.27 -11.92 4.37
C CYS A 135 -4.05 -13.37 4.86
N GLU A 136 -4.81 -13.84 5.85
CA GLU A 136 -4.77 -15.25 6.29
C GLU A 136 -5.19 -16.20 5.16
N MET A 137 -6.27 -15.90 4.43
CA MET A 137 -6.75 -16.72 3.30
C MET A 137 -5.75 -16.80 2.14
N LEU A 138 -4.97 -15.73 1.92
CA LEU A 138 -3.92 -15.66 0.91
C LEU A 138 -2.58 -16.24 1.39
N GLY A 139 -2.38 -16.38 2.71
CA GLY A 139 -1.10 -16.73 3.30
C GLY A 139 -0.03 -15.66 3.08
N CYS A 140 -0.44 -14.39 3.06
CA CYS A 140 0.46 -13.24 2.86
C CYS A 140 0.63 -12.42 4.15
N GLU A 141 1.72 -11.65 4.21
CA GLU A 141 1.95 -10.72 5.31
C GLU A 141 1.08 -9.46 5.14
N PRO A 142 0.36 -9.01 6.19
CA PRO A 142 -0.31 -7.73 6.15
C PRO A 142 0.68 -6.59 6.31
N TYR A 143 0.48 -5.52 5.52
CA TYR A 143 1.11 -4.23 5.71
C TYR A 143 0.01 -3.20 6.00
N ILE A 144 -0.02 -2.72 7.24
CA ILE A 144 -0.98 -1.71 7.69
C ILE A 144 -0.40 -0.32 7.48
N SER A 145 -1.06 0.53 6.70
CA SER A 145 -0.73 1.96 6.60
C SER A 145 -1.43 2.73 7.71
N GLY A 146 -0.65 3.23 8.67
CA GLY A 146 -1.17 3.98 9.83
C GLY A 146 -1.45 5.44 9.49
N ASN A 147 -2.53 5.97 10.05
CA ASN A 147 -2.92 7.37 9.91
C ASN A 147 -2.04 8.28 10.78
N VAL A 148 -1.18 9.07 10.16
CA VAL A 148 -0.34 10.09 10.80
C VAL A 148 -0.79 11.51 10.41
N GLY A 149 -1.66 11.61 9.40
CA GLY A 149 -2.22 12.86 8.91
C GLY A 149 -3.28 13.42 9.86
N SER A 150 -4.49 12.86 9.83
CA SER A 150 -5.62 13.29 10.68
C SER A 150 -5.74 12.53 11.99
N GLY A 151 -5.09 11.35 12.10
CA GLY A 151 -5.16 10.49 13.27
C GLY A 151 -4.28 10.94 14.43
N THR A 152 -4.40 10.22 15.54
CA THR A 152 -3.61 10.46 16.74
C THR A 152 -2.68 9.29 17.06
N VAL A 153 -1.63 9.57 17.84
CA VAL A 153 -0.71 8.54 18.36
C VAL A 153 -1.47 7.46 19.12
N GLU A 154 -2.43 7.88 19.94
CA GLU A 154 -3.26 6.96 20.75
C GLU A 154 -4.09 6.05 19.85
N GLU A 155 -4.66 6.59 18.78
CA GLU A 155 -5.47 5.84 17.83
C GLU A 155 -4.67 4.74 17.15
N LEU A 156 -3.48 5.06 16.60
CA LEU A 156 -2.63 4.07 15.96
C LEU A 156 -2.11 3.02 16.97
N ALA A 157 -1.72 3.46 18.15
CA ALA A 157 -1.28 2.55 19.22
C ALA A 157 -2.37 1.56 19.62
N LYS A 158 -3.63 2.03 19.76
CA LYS A 158 -4.79 1.18 20.03
C LYS A 158 -5.10 0.23 18.89
N TRP A 159 -4.90 0.66 17.64
CA TRP A 159 -5.08 -0.23 16.49
C TRP A 159 -4.08 -1.38 16.50
N VAL A 160 -2.81 -1.08 16.76
CA VAL A 160 -1.76 -2.11 16.92
C VAL A 160 -2.13 -3.09 18.05
N GLU A 161 -2.54 -2.59 19.20
CA GLU A 161 -2.97 -3.42 20.33
C GLU A 161 -4.18 -4.29 19.96
N TYR A 162 -5.19 -3.70 19.31
CA TYR A 162 -6.38 -4.41 18.83
C TYR A 162 -6.04 -5.59 17.93
N MET A 163 -5.12 -5.38 16.99
CA MET A 163 -4.73 -6.41 16.01
C MET A 163 -3.85 -7.50 16.63
N THR A 164 -2.93 -7.14 17.53
CA THR A 164 -1.78 -8.00 17.84
C THR A 164 -1.67 -8.44 19.30
N SER A 165 -2.49 -7.90 20.22
CA SER A 165 -2.46 -8.33 21.63
C SER A 165 -3.48 -9.44 21.94
N ASP A 166 -3.03 -10.49 22.61
CA ASP A 166 -3.89 -11.53 23.21
C ASP A 166 -4.11 -11.33 24.72
N GLY A 167 -3.55 -10.26 25.30
CA GLY A 167 -3.68 -9.93 26.72
C GLY A 167 -5.10 -9.62 27.18
N ASP A 168 -5.24 -9.41 28.48
CA ASP A 168 -6.52 -8.96 29.08
C ASP A 168 -6.63 -7.42 29.06
N THR A 169 -6.61 -6.85 27.87
CA THR A 169 -6.61 -5.41 27.63
C THR A 169 -7.92 -4.95 26.98
N PRO A 170 -8.27 -3.65 27.08
CA PRO A 170 -9.50 -3.14 26.46
C PRO A 170 -9.59 -3.42 24.96
N MET A 171 -8.50 -3.26 24.22
CA MET A 171 -8.49 -3.45 22.77
C MET A 171 -8.56 -4.92 22.37
N ALA A 172 -7.88 -5.80 23.09
CA ALA A 172 -8.01 -7.25 22.89
C ALA A 172 -9.43 -7.76 23.23
N LYS A 173 -10.05 -7.21 24.30
CA LYS A 173 -11.46 -7.48 24.63
C LYS A 173 -12.41 -7.01 23.52
N LEU A 174 -12.20 -5.81 23.00
CA LEU A 174 -13.00 -5.26 21.91
C LEU A 174 -12.89 -6.13 20.64
N ARG A 175 -11.68 -6.60 20.30
CA ARG A 175 -11.50 -7.55 19.18
C ARG A 175 -12.32 -8.82 19.38
N ARG A 176 -12.28 -9.41 20.58
CA ARG A 176 -13.05 -10.62 20.90
C ARG A 176 -14.56 -10.36 20.82
N GLN A 177 -15.04 -9.23 21.32
CA GLN A 177 -16.44 -8.80 21.19
C GLN A 177 -16.86 -8.67 19.71
N ASN A 178 -15.93 -8.27 18.86
CA ASN A 178 -16.15 -8.17 17.40
C ASN A 178 -15.95 -9.51 16.66
N GLY A 179 -15.87 -10.63 17.39
CA GLY A 179 -15.91 -11.97 16.81
C GLY A 179 -14.54 -12.58 16.47
N ARG A 180 -13.44 -11.95 16.89
CA ARG A 180 -12.10 -12.53 16.69
C ARG A 180 -11.41 -12.77 18.03
N ASP A 181 -11.29 -14.03 18.40
CA ASP A 181 -10.69 -14.45 19.67
C ASP A 181 -9.17 -14.23 19.69
N LYS A 182 -8.45 -14.82 18.73
CA LYS A 182 -7.00 -14.74 18.65
C LYS A 182 -6.52 -13.49 17.90
N ALA A 183 -5.42 -12.92 18.37
CA ALA A 183 -4.70 -11.87 17.64
C ALA A 183 -4.23 -12.34 16.27
N TRP A 184 -4.14 -11.42 15.33
CA TRP A 184 -3.45 -11.66 14.08
C TRP A 184 -1.94 -11.45 14.24
N LYS A 185 -1.19 -11.94 13.28
CA LYS A 185 0.22 -11.57 13.10
C LYS A 185 0.28 -10.43 12.09
N VAL A 186 0.82 -9.29 12.52
CA VAL A 186 1.02 -8.10 11.69
C VAL A 186 2.49 -7.78 11.70
N LYS A 187 3.15 -7.98 10.56
CA LYS A 187 4.60 -7.72 10.43
C LYS A 187 4.87 -6.27 10.09
N TYR A 188 4.24 -5.73 9.06
CA TYR A 188 4.57 -4.42 8.53
C TYR A 188 3.61 -3.34 9.00
N LEU A 189 4.16 -2.28 9.58
CA LEU A 189 3.43 -1.08 9.99
C LEU A 189 4.07 0.14 9.31
N GLY A 190 3.34 0.74 8.37
CA GLY A 190 3.66 2.05 7.82
C GLY A 190 3.23 3.13 8.79
N VAL A 191 4.15 4.01 9.16
CA VAL A 191 3.88 5.17 10.01
C VAL A 191 3.72 6.39 9.11
N GLY A 192 2.51 6.59 8.61
CA GLY A 192 2.17 7.59 7.60
C GLY A 192 2.39 7.12 6.17
N ASN A 193 1.85 7.89 5.23
CA ASN A 193 1.99 7.73 3.80
C ASN A 193 2.15 9.09 3.15
N GLU A 194 3.14 9.24 2.24
CA GLU A 194 3.36 10.48 1.47
C GLU A 194 3.20 11.74 2.33
N SER A 195 3.83 11.74 3.50
CA SER A 195 3.62 12.78 4.52
C SER A 195 4.09 14.16 4.05
N TRP A 196 4.91 14.21 2.99
CA TRP A 196 5.29 15.42 2.26
C TRP A 196 4.17 16.00 1.39
N GLY A 197 3.16 15.21 1.08
CA GLY A 197 2.03 15.54 0.19
C GLY A 197 0.69 15.28 0.89
N CYS A 198 -0.12 14.37 0.31
CA CYS A 198 -1.47 14.09 0.78
C CYS A 198 -1.53 13.56 2.23
N GLY A 199 -0.47 12.97 2.75
CA GLY A 199 -0.36 12.53 4.13
C GLY A 199 -0.09 13.63 5.15
N GLY A 200 -0.33 14.92 4.80
CA GLY A 200 -0.26 16.02 5.76
C GLY A 200 0.59 17.22 5.34
N ASN A 201 1.18 17.21 4.14
CA ASN A 201 2.01 18.29 3.60
C ASN A 201 3.07 18.80 4.59
N MET A 202 3.79 17.85 5.18
CA MET A 202 4.74 18.08 6.26
C MET A 202 6.13 18.40 5.73
N ARG A 203 6.91 19.10 6.55
CA ARG A 203 8.36 19.19 6.36
C ARG A 203 9.03 17.92 6.91
N PRO A 204 10.18 17.50 6.38
CA PRO A 204 10.84 16.26 6.81
C PRO A 204 11.22 16.26 8.30
N GLU A 205 11.56 17.42 8.87
CA GLU A 205 11.86 17.55 10.30
C GLU A 205 10.64 17.25 11.17
N TYR A 206 9.49 17.83 10.81
CA TYR A 206 8.24 17.65 11.55
C TYR A 206 7.75 16.20 11.45
N TYR A 207 7.77 15.63 10.24
CA TYR A 207 7.45 14.22 10.06
C TYR A 207 8.39 13.31 10.87
N SER A 208 9.69 13.60 10.88
CA SER A 208 10.66 12.83 11.68
C SER A 208 10.32 12.84 13.16
N ASP A 209 9.89 13.98 13.70
CA ASP A 209 9.47 14.10 15.10
C ASP A 209 8.16 13.35 15.37
N LEU A 210 7.20 13.40 14.45
CA LEU A 210 5.99 12.58 14.52
C LEU A 210 6.31 11.09 14.47
N TYR A 211 7.13 10.64 13.51
CA TYR A 211 7.55 9.25 13.42
C TYR A 211 8.15 8.74 14.73
N ARG A 212 9.06 9.52 15.34
CA ARG A 212 9.66 9.18 16.64
C ARG A 212 8.59 8.96 17.70
N ARG A 213 7.61 9.86 17.75
CA ARG A 213 6.52 9.80 18.71
C ARG A 213 5.61 8.59 18.47
N TYR A 214 5.13 8.40 17.25
CA TYR A 214 4.26 7.28 16.88
C TYR A 214 4.95 5.92 17.08
N SER A 215 6.19 5.79 16.64
CA SER A 215 6.94 4.53 16.70
C SER A 215 7.20 4.04 18.13
N VAL A 216 7.25 4.94 19.12
CA VAL A 216 7.41 4.60 20.54
C VAL A 216 6.16 3.94 21.11
N TYR A 217 4.99 4.43 20.73
CA TYR A 217 3.71 3.95 21.27
C TYR A 217 3.14 2.74 20.52
N CYS A 218 3.52 2.54 19.25
CA CYS A 218 3.20 1.30 18.53
C CYS A 218 4.14 0.19 19.01
N ARG A 219 3.72 -0.54 20.02
CA ARG A 219 4.53 -1.54 20.72
C ARG A 219 4.35 -2.94 20.13
N ASN A 220 5.30 -3.80 20.39
CA ASN A 220 5.19 -5.22 20.13
C ASN A 220 4.36 -5.87 21.24
N TYR A 221 3.40 -6.72 20.85
CA TYR A 221 2.57 -7.48 21.78
C TYR A 221 2.70 -8.98 21.51
N ASP A 222 2.71 -9.79 22.56
CA ASP A 222 2.57 -11.25 22.52
C ASP A 222 3.44 -11.96 21.46
N GLY A 223 4.70 -11.52 21.35
CA GLY A 223 5.66 -12.06 20.37
C GLY A 223 5.40 -11.63 18.93
N ASN A 224 4.52 -10.66 18.70
CA ASN A 224 4.38 -10.01 17.40
C ASN A 224 5.38 -8.84 17.30
N GLU A 225 6.38 -8.99 16.47
CA GLU A 225 7.38 -7.95 16.21
C GLU A 225 6.98 -7.12 14.97
N LEU A 226 6.85 -5.82 15.18
CA LEU A 226 6.52 -4.88 14.11
C LEU A 226 7.78 -4.43 13.36
N TYR A 227 7.73 -4.54 12.05
CA TYR A 227 8.66 -3.88 11.14
C TYR A 227 8.09 -2.51 10.78
N LYS A 228 8.60 -1.46 11.43
CA LYS A 228 8.07 -0.09 11.30
C LYS A 228 8.73 0.63 10.14
N ILE A 229 7.91 1.11 9.21
CA ILE A 229 8.32 1.72 7.96
C ILE A 229 7.98 3.21 8.03
N ALA A 230 8.98 4.05 7.84
CA ALA A 230 8.80 5.49 7.76
C ALA A 230 8.37 5.91 6.35
N SER A 231 7.53 6.94 6.24
CA SER A 231 7.17 7.59 4.97
C SER A 231 8.42 8.24 4.37
N GLY A 232 8.87 7.72 3.25
CA GLY A 232 10.06 8.17 2.55
C GLY A 232 9.76 9.27 1.53
N ALA A 233 10.77 9.58 0.72
CA ALA A 233 10.74 10.70 -0.21
C ALA A 233 9.77 10.52 -1.38
N SER A 234 9.40 11.64 -2.00
CA SER A 234 8.88 11.68 -3.35
C SER A 234 10.05 11.74 -4.33
N ASP A 235 10.05 10.81 -5.28
CA ASP A 235 11.00 10.79 -6.39
C ASP A 235 12.46 11.03 -5.93
N TYR A 236 13.06 12.11 -6.38
CA TYR A 236 14.45 12.49 -6.10
C TYR A 236 14.59 13.52 -4.96
N ASP A 237 13.63 13.62 -4.04
CA ASP A 237 13.80 14.50 -2.86
C ASP A 237 14.81 13.91 -1.88
N TYR A 238 16.07 14.09 -2.22
CA TYR A 238 17.19 13.65 -1.37
C TYR A 238 17.23 14.35 -0.02
N ASN A 239 16.70 15.56 0.08
CA ASN A 239 16.65 16.29 1.35
C ASN A 239 15.71 15.61 2.34
N TRP A 240 14.52 15.16 1.89
CA TRP A 240 13.61 14.38 2.73
C TRP A 240 14.31 13.15 3.28
N THR A 241 14.92 12.37 2.41
CA THR A 241 15.63 11.14 2.79
C THR A 241 16.77 11.43 3.76
N LYS A 242 17.58 12.46 3.47
CA LYS A 242 18.71 12.82 4.35
C LYS A 242 18.26 13.19 5.75
N VAL A 243 17.29 14.12 5.87
CA VAL A 243 16.77 14.57 7.17
C VAL A 243 16.12 13.42 7.93
N LEU A 244 15.36 12.58 7.25
CA LEU A 244 14.74 11.41 7.86
C LEU A 244 15.78 10.44 8.40
N MET A 245 16.81 10.10 7.61
CA MET A 245 17.86 9.18 8.04
C MET A 245 18.68 9.72 9.20
N ASP A 246 19.02 10.99 9.16
CA ASP A 246 19.78 11.64 10.26
C ASP A 246 19.01 11.61 11.59
N ARG A 247 17.67 11.77 11.54
CA ARG A 247 16.84 11.90 12.74
C ARG A 247 16.27 10.58 13.25
N VAL A 248 15.90 9.67 12.35
CA VAL A 248 15.15 8.46 12.72
C VAL A 248 15.69 7.16 12.11
N GLY A 249 16.73 7.21 11.28
CA GLY A 249 17.27 6.02 10.62
C GLY A 249 17.63 4.88 11.58
N HIS A 250 18.08 5.20 12.77
CA HIS A 250 18.39 4.22 13.83
C HIS A 250 17.14 3.61 14.51
N ARG A 251 15.94 4.13 14.22
CA ARG A 251 14.66 3.69 14.80
C ARG A 251 13.72 3.06 13.78
N ALA A 252 13.88 3.39 12.50
CA ALA A 252 13.10 2.84 11.43
C ALA A 252 13.68 1.51 10.96
N ASN A 253 12.80 0.52 10.75
CA ASN A 253 13.21 -0.75 10.16
C ASN A 253 13.27 -0.65 8.62
N GLY A 254 12.49 0.26 8.04
CA GLY A 254 12.46 0.52 6.62
C GLY A 254 11.96 1.92 6.29
N ILE A 255 12.12 2.29 5.04
CA ILE A 255 11.62 3.55 4.46
C ILE A 255 10.88 3.21 3.18
N SER A 256 9.68 3.76 3.00
CA SER A 256 8.96 3.68 1.73
C SER A 256 9.41 4.80 0.80
N LEU A 257 9.89 4.46 -0.38
CA LEU A 257 10.17 5.41 -1.45
C LEU A 257 9.04 5.36 -2.47
N HIS A 258 8.49 6.54 -2.80
CA HIS A 258 7.50 6.67 -3.85
C HIS A 258 8.13 7.38 -5.05
N TYR A 259 8.37 6.62 -6.11
CA TYR A 259 9.01 7.13 -7.31
C TYR A 259 8.12 6.89 -8.53
N TYR A 260 7.73 7.97 -9.19
CA TYR A 260 6.92 7.94 -10.39
C TYR A 260 7.78 8.18 -11.63
N THR A 261 7.62 7.32 -12.63
CA THR A 261 8.20 7.52 -13.96
C THR A 261 7.06 7.61 -14.96
N VAL A 262 6.92 8.77 -15.59
CA VAL A 262 5.90 9.03 -16.59
C VAL A 262 6.56 9.50 -17.89
N THR A 263 6.03 9.05 -19.02
CA THR A 263 6.58 9.36 -20.36
C THR A 263 6.05 10.66 -20.96
N GLY A 264 5.21 11.39 -20.25
CA GLY A 264 4.62 12.69 -20.62
C GLY A 264 3.30 12.90 -19.89
N TRP A 265 2.99 14.14 -19.68
CA TRP A 265 1.68 14.62 -19.23
C TRP A 265 1.03 15.34 -20.40
#